data_6e6cb02a2e79f6d946dfa60e734353fb
#
_entry.id   6e6cb02a2e79f6d946dfa60e734353fb
#
_cell.length_a   1.000
_cell.length_b   1.000
_cell.length_c   1.000
_cell.angle_alpha   90.00
_cell.angle_beta   90.00
_cell.angle_gamma   90.00
#
_symmetry.space_group_name_H-M   'P 1'
#
loop_
_entity.id
_entity.type
_entity.pdbx_description
1 polymer ?
#
loop_
_entity_poly.entity_id
_entity_poly.type
_entity_poly.pdbx_seq_one_letter_code
_entity_poly.pdbx_strand_id
1 'polypeptide(L)'
;MTTNRQFSLALEALVELKQETASPLPKPVSVAPTLSRVLSEIGSLPREALFLGIASDGLPVLLNLHDPIPGPLLVVGDAGAGKTAFLQMLARCLQQTHRSEDVQFGVITSHPDEWNSLEATPHRVGVFPVYENKSQEFLLSLASWAHGNSRRSHQSILLLIDDLESIAKLDFDALQNFRWLLLRGPARRVWPIITMSAERYGQVLSWIPMFRTRIFGRIAQDRVAGAMGGDQAPVFNQLEAGIQFSLRENGKWLRFWLPSV
;
A
#
# COMPACT_ATOMS: atom_id res chain seq x y z
N MET A 1 32.46 -51.30 25.83
CA MET A 1 31.29 -51.13 24.92
C MET A 1 30.10 -50.39 25.57
N THR A 2 30.25 -49.79 26.74
CA THR A 2 29.17 -49.13 27.52
C THR A 2 29.01 -47.62 27.28
N THR A 3 30.04 -46.93 26.85
CA THR A 3 30.05 -45.46 26.72
C THR A 3 29.23 -44.93 25.52
N ASN A 4 29.11 -45.71 24.45
CA ASN A 4 28.40 -45.32 23.25
C ASN A 4 26.85 -45.38 23.44
N ARG A 5 26.39 -46.25 24.32
CA ARG A 5 24.95 -46.42 24.60
C ARG A 5 24.39 -45.33 25.53
N GLN A 6 25.22 -44.83 26.43
CA GLN A 6 24.87 -43.69 27.30
C GLN A 6 24.79 -42.35 26.54
N PHE A 7 25.67 -42.18 25.55
CA PHE A 7 25.67 -41.00 24.70
C PHE A 7 24.46 -40.96 23.76
N SER A 8 24.04 -42.13 23.24
CA SER A 8 22.84 -42.25 22.40
C SER A 8 21.56 -41.93 23.20
N LEU A 9 21.45 -42.47 24.43
CA LEU A 9 20.32 -42.18 25.32
C LEU A 9 20.24 -40.70 25.77
N ALA A 10 21.39 -40.08 25.97
CA ALA A 10 21.44 -38.64 26.32
C ALA A 10 21.04 -37.75 25.11
N LEU A 11 21.36 -38.15 23.88
CA LEU A 11 20.95 -37.48 22.67
C LEU A 11 19.44 -37.62 22.41
N GLU A 12 18.89 -38.82 22.61
CA GLU A 12 17.44 -39.05 22.52
C GLU A 12 16.65 -38.23 23.56
N ALA A 13 17.12 -38.23 24.82
CA ALA A 13 16.50 -37.40 25.86
C ALA A 13 16.56 -35.89 25.58
N LEU A 14 17.65 -35.42 24.95
CA LEU A 14 17.79 -34.02 24.50
C LEU A 14 16.86 -33.67 23.33
N VAL A 15 16.60 -34.62 22.43
CA VAL A 15 15.66 -34.48 21.33
C VAL A 15 14.21 -34.47 21.85
N GLU A 16 13.87 -35.36 22.79
CA GLU A 16 12.54 -35.33 23.46
C GLU A 16 12.31 -34.05 24.26
N LEU A 17 13.28 -33.63 25.06
CA LEU A 17 13.20 -32.33 25.78
C LEU A 17 13.04 -31.10 24.82
N LYS A 18 13.69 -31.14 23.66
CA LYS A 18 13.48 -30.11 22.64
C LYS A 18 12.08 -30.17 22.01
N GLN A 19 11.51 -31.37 21.86
CA GLN A 19 10.14 -31.52 21.35
C GLN A 19 9.09 -31.14 22.40
N GLU A 20 9.30 -31.45 23.69
CA GLU A 20 8.39 -31.03 24.76
C GLU A 20 8.46 -29.53 25.08
N THR A 21 9.63 -28.92 24.96
CA THR A 21 9.77 -27.44 25.08
C THR A 21 9.30 -26.70 23.84
N ALA A 22 9.03 -27.39 22.73
CA ALA A 22 8.42 -26.84 21.52
C ALA A 22 6.88 -26.87 21.55
N SER A 23 6.23 -26.86 22.70
CA SER A 23 4.86 -26.37 22.79
C SER A 23 4.90 -24.95 22.25
N PRO A 24 4.13 -24.62 21.18
CA PRO A 24 4.07 -23.26 20.71
C PRO A 24 3.53 -22.43 21.86
N LEU A 25 4.40 -21.71 22.54
CA LEU A 25 3.97 -20.55 23.31
C LEU A 25 2.96 -19.80 22.45
N PRO A 26 1.75 -19.47 22.93
CA PRO A 26 0.84 -18.66 22.18
C PRO A 26 1.68 -17.47 21.71
N LYS A 27 1.85 -17.34 20.37
CA LYS A 27 2.55 -16.20 19.80
C LYS A 27 1.93 -14.99 20.50
N PRO A 28 2.69 -14.15 21.22
CA PRO A 28 2.11 -12.93 21.74
C PRO A 28 1.42 -12.29 20.54
N VAL A 29 0.13 -11.98 20.66
CA VAL A 29 -0.58 -11.21 19.65
C VAL A 29 0.21 -9.91 19.64
N SER A 30 1.14 -9.83 18.71
CA SER A 30 1.98 -8.66 18.50
C SER A 30 1.02 -7.60 18.02
N VAL A 31 0.50 -6.81 18.94
CA VAL A 31 -0.28 -5.64 18.60
C VAL A 31 0.66 -4.80 17.73
N ALA A 32 0.33 -4.66 16.46
CA ALA A 32 1.14 -3.85 15.56
C ALA A 32 1.36 -2.47 16.19
N PRO A 33 2.58 -1.94 16.22
CA PRO A 33 2.84 -0.65 16.84
C PRO A 33 1.97 0.43 16.16
N THR A 34 1.54 1.41 16.93
CA THR A 34 0.73 2.52 16.38
C THR A 34 1.57 3.39 15.43
N LEU A 35 0.91 4.00 14.45
CA LEU A 35 1.57 4.91 13.49
C LEU A 35 2.37 6.00 14.21
N SER A 36 1.79 6.65 15.22
CA SER A 36 2.46 7.71 15.97
C SER A 36 3.71 7.23 16.69
N ARG A 37 3.69 6.01 17.25
CA ARG A 37 4.85 5.42 17.88
C ARG A 37 5.95 5.13 16.87
N VAL A 38 5.60 4.52 15.73
CA VAL A 38 6.53 4.23 14.64
C VAL A 38 7.20 5.50 14.14
N LEU A 39 6.40 6.55 13.86
CA LEU A 39 6.95 7.82 13.38
C LEU A 39 7.85 8.51 14.42
N SER A 40 7.54 8.38 15.71
CA SER A 40 8.40 8.91 16.79
C SER A 40 9.74 8.17 16.90
N GLU A 41 9.75 6.87 16.65
CA GLU A 41 10.97 6.03 16.67
C GLU A 41 11.87 6.27 15.43
N ILE A 42 11.27 6.49 14.26
CA ILE A 42 12.01 6.78 13.01
C ILE A 42 12.59 8.21 13.04
N GLY A 43 11.93 9.13 13.72
CA GLY A 43 12.29 10.54 13.72
C GLY A 43 11.74 11.31 12.51
N SER A 44 12.35 12.48 12.21
CA SER A 44 11.87 13.34 11.12
C SER A 44 12.16 12.73 9.75
N LEU A 45 11.10 12.58 8.95
CA LEU A 45 11.22 12.15 7.55
C LEU A 45 11.60 13.34 6.64
N PRO A 46 12.27 13.09 5.50
CA PRO A 46 12.44 14.10 4.45
C PRO A 46 11.08 14.65 3.99
N ARG A 47 11.03 15.95 3.67
CA ARG A 47 9.76 16.63 3.26
C ARG A 47 9.08 16.00 2.05
N GLU A 48 9.85 15.37 1.17
CA GLU A 48 9.40 14.69 -0.03
C GLU A 48 9.07 13.21 0.18
N ALA A 49 9.29 12.66 1.37
CA ALA A 49 9.16 11.23 1.62
C ALA A 49 7.77 10.87 2.15
N LEU A 50 6.98 10.13 1.37
CA LEU A 50 5.76 9.48 1.83
C LEU A 50 6.10 8.13 2.47
N PHE A 51 5.71 7.93 3.71
CA PHE A 51 5.89 6.68 4.43
C PHE A 51 4.86 5.64 3.98
N LEU A 52 5.33 4.46 3.57
CA LEU A 52 4.50 3.35 3.11
C LEU A 52 4.34 2.23 4.15
N GLY A 53 5.28 2.10 5.10
CA GLY A 53 5.29 1.05 6.11
C GLY A 53 6.70 0.76 6.63
N ILE A 54 6.83 -0.32 7.39
CA ILE A 54 8.09 -0.77 8.01
C ILE A 54 8.53 -2.09 7.38
N ALA A 55 9.75 -2.15 6.88
CA ALA A 55 10.36 -3.38 6.37
C ALA A 55 10.80 -4.34 7.49
N SER A 56 11.16 -5.57 7.12
CA SER A 56 11.52 -6.62 8.08
C SER A 56 12.78 -6.35 8.91
N ASP A 57 13.61 -5.44 8.44
CA ASP A 57 14.81 -4.96 9.15
C ASP A 57 14.53 -3.75 10.07
N GLY A 58 13.27 -3.32 10.17
CA GLY A 58 12.86 -2.16 10.97
C GLY A 58 13.02 -0.82 10.26
N LEU A 59 13.50 -0.80 9.02
CA LEU A 59 13.66 0.45 8.27
C LEU A 59 12.33 0.91 7.63
N PRO A 60 12.11 2.23 7.51
CA PRO A 60 10.92 2.76 6.84
C PRO A 60 10.99 2.51 5.34
N VAL A 61 9.88 2.07 4.76
CA VAL A 61 9.67 2.03 3.32
C VAL A 61 9.11 3.38 2.90
N LEU A 62 9.82 4.07 2.02
CA LEU A 62 9.52 5.45 1.63
C LEU A 62 9.32 5.58 0.13
N LEU A 63 8.36 6.41 -0.27
CA LEU A 63 8.20 6.88 -1.64
C LEU A 63 8.64 8.33 -1.73
N ASN A 64 9.57 8.65 -2.62
CA ASN A 64 9.95 10.03 -2.90
C ASN A 64 8.93 10.69 -3.83
N LEU A 65 8.14 11.64 -3.31
CA LEU A 65 7.14 12.38 -4.07
C LEU A 65 7.75 13.36 -5.11
N HIS A 66 9.07 13.53 -5.11
CA HIS A 66 9.79 14.36 -6.08
C HIS A 66 10.41 13.55 -7.22
N ASP A 67 10.48 12.24 -7.10
CA ASP A 67 10.96 11.33 -8.14
C ASP A 67 9.78 10.66 -8.88
N PRO A 68 9.49 11.01 -10.13
CA PRO A 68 8.38 10.43 -10.87
C PRO A 68 8.64 9.00 -11.37
N ILE A 69 9.85 8.46 -11.21
CA ILE A 69 10.25 7.15 -11.76
C ILE A 69 9.36 6.00 -11.27
N PRO A 70 9.00 5.90 -9.96
CA PRO A 70 8.11 4.86 -9.49
C PRO A 70 6.74 4.84 -10.20
N GLY A 71 6.28 5.99 -10.70
CA GLY A 71 4.99 6.11 -11.37
C GLY A 71 3.80 5.95 -10.41
N PRO A 72 2.60 5.72 -10.95
CA PRO A 72 1.43 5.43 -10.14
C PRO A 72 1.58 4.09 -9.41
N LEU A 73 1.02 3.99 -8.20
CA LEU A 73 1.07 2.80 -7.37
C LEU A 73 -0.25 2.01 -7.48
N LEU A 74 -0.15 0.70 -7.63
CA LEU A 74 -1.28 -0.21 -7.57
C LEU A 74 -1.15 -1.13 -6.34
N VAL A 75 -2.14 -1.08 -5.45
CA VAL A 75 -2.22 -1.92 -4.26
C VAL A 75 -3.19 -3.07 -4.53
N VAL A 76 -2.69 -4.29 -4.60
CA VAL A 76 -3.45 -5.48 -5.00
C VAL A 76 -3.60 -6.43 -3.83
N GLY A 77 -4.78 -7.02 -3.67
CA GLY A 77 -5.03 -8.06 -2.67
C GLY A 77 -6.47 -8.52 -2.69
N ASP A 78 -6.75 -9.63 -2.04
CA ASP A 78 -8.09 -10.16 -1.89
C ASP A 78 -8.96 -9.26 -0.97
N ALA A 79 -10.22 -9.60 -0.84
CA ALA A 79 -11.08 -8.98 0.17
C ALA A 79 -10.45 -9.16 1.57
N GLY A 80 -10.46 -8.10 2.39
CA GLY A 80 -9.86 -8.13 3.73
C GLY A 80 -8.31 -8.08 3.75
N ALA A 81 -7.63 -7.97 2.62
CA ALA A 81 -6.16 -7.86 2.58
C ALA A 81 -5.60 -6.52 3.11
N GLY A 82 -6.46 -5.58 3.52
CA GLY A 82 -6.06 -4.30 4.11
C GLY A 82 -5.81 -3.17 3.12
N LYS A 83 -6.30 -3.27 1.89
CA LYS A 83 -6.09 -2.26 0.84
C LYS A 83 -6.58 -0.86 1.24
N THR A 84 -7.83 -0.76 1.70
CA THR A 84 -8.43 0.49 2.20
C THR A 84 -7.66 1.02 3.43
N ALA A 85 -7.32 0.13 4.36
CA ALA A 85 -6.51 0.48 5.53
C ALA A 85 -5.13 1.05 5.14
N PHE A 86 -4.51 0.51 4.07
CA PHE A 86 -3.27 1.06 3.52
C PHE A 86 -3.46 2.50 3.06
N LEU A 87 -4.50 2.80 2.27
CA LEU A 87 -4.78 4.17 1.83
C LEU A 87 -5.08 5.11 3.00
N GLN A 88 -5.86 4.65 3.97
CA GLN A 88 -6.19 5.43 5.18
C GLN A 88 -4.95 5.70 6.03
N MET A 89 -4.05 4.72 6.16
CA MET A 89 -2.77 4.89 6.85
C MET A 89 -1.92 5.97 6.16
N LEU A 90 -1.85 5.99 4.83
CA LEU A 90 -1.15 7.05 4.09
C LEU A 90 -1.74 8.43 4.40
N ALA A 91 -3.07 8.57 4.37
CA ALA A 91 -3.75 9.82 4.65
C ALA A 91 -3.49 10.31 6.09
N ARG A 92 -3.48 9.41 7.08
CA ARG A 92 -3.14 9.75 8.48
C ARG A 92 -1.67 10.06 8.68
N CYS A 93 -0.79 9.37 7.96
CA CYS A 93 0.64 9.65 7.98
C CYS A 93 0.93 11.08 7.51
N LEU A 94 0.28 11.54 6.42
CA LEU A 94 0.44 12.91 5.93
C LEU A 94 0.14 13.96 6.99
N GLN A 95 -0.89 13.75 7.80
CA GLN A 95 -1.27 14.68 8.87
C GLN A 95 -0.19 14.83 9.95
N GLN A 96 0.63 13.80 10.15
CA GLN A 96 1.68 13.78 11.18
C GLN A 96 3.06 14.19 10.63
N THR A 97 3.29 14.05 9.32
CA THR A 97 4.62 14.18 8.73
C THR A 97 4.77 15.35 7.77
N HIS A 98 3.66 15.89 7.23
CA HIS A 98 3.69 16.95 6.24
C HIS A 98 2.84 18.15 6.66
N ARG A 99 3.06 19.29 6.00
CA ARG A 99 2.16 20.44 6.06
C ARG A 99 1.14 20.31 4.94
N SER A 100 -0.09 20.80 5.17
CA SER A 100 -1.16 20.77 4.15
C SER A 100 -0.84 21.60 2.89
N GLU A 101 0.06 22.55 3.01
CA GLU A 101 0.58 23.33 1.87
C GLU A 101 1.55 22.52 0.99
N ASP A 102 2.23 21.52 1.57
CA ASP A 102 3.21 20.69 0.88
C ASP A 102 2.55 19.45 0.25
N VAL A 103 1.63 18.79 0.99
CA VAL A 103 0.96 17.58 0.50
C VAL A 103 -0.51 17.56 0.91
N GLN A 104 -1.38 17.32 -0.06
CA GLN A 104 -2.80 17.08 0.14
C GLN A 104 -3.23 15.76 -0.47
N PHE A 105 -4.43 15.28 -0.13
CA PHE A 105 -5.03 14.10 -0.74
C PHE A 105 -6.50 14.28 -1.06
N GLY A 106 -6.95 13.64 -2.14
CA GLY A 106 -8.36 13.46 -2.46
C GLY A 106 -8.65 11.98 -2.69
N VAL A 107 -9.83 11.56 -2.30
CA VAL A 107 -10.26 10.15 -2.32
C VAL A 107 -11.42 9.96 -3.28
N ILE A 108 -11.36 8.93 -4.12
CA ILE A 108 -12.51 8.42 -4.87
C ILE A 108 -12.77 6.99 -4.38
N THR A 109 -14.00 6.72 -3.95
CA THR A 109 -14.36 5.44 -3.33
C THR A 109 -15.82 5.07 -3.56
N SER A 110 -16.14 3.79 -3.51
CA SER A 110 -17.52 3.29 -3.46
C SER A 110 -18.10 3.32 -2.04
N HIS A 111 -17.26 3.49 -1.01
CA HIS A 111 -17.63 3.43 0.41
C HIS A 111 -17.16 4.69 1.15
N PRO A 112 -17.80 5.86 0.91
CA PRO A 112 -17.36 7.12 1.49
C PRO A 112 -17.38 7.13 3.02
N ASP A 113 -18.30 6.39 3.65
CA ASP A 113 -18.45 6.32 5.11
C ASP A 113 -17.20 5.76 5.82
N GLU A 114 -16.42 4.92 5.16
CA GLU A 114 -15.15 4.41 5.69
C GLU A 114 -14.11 5.52 5.91
N TRP A 115 -14.31 6.69 5.30
CA TRP A 115 -13.39 7.83 5.34
C TRP A 115 -13.82 8.94 6.32
N ASN A 116 -14.93 8.77 7.04
CA ASN A 116 -15.47 9.78 7.98
C ASN A 116 -14.47 10.14 9.09
N SER A 117 -13.65 9.20 9.55
CA SER A 117 -12.61 9.45 10.57
C SER A 117 -11.50 10.41 10.11
N LEU A 118 -11.45 10.73 8.82
CA LEU A 118 -10.48 11.65 8.21
C LEU A 118 -11.12 12.98 7.76
N GLU A 119 -12.34 13.29 8.21
CA GLU A 119 -13.08 14.47 7.74
C GLU A 119 -12.47 15.81 8.15
N ALA A 120 -11.94 15.91 9.34
CA ALA A 120 -11.48 17.16 9.92
C ALA A 120 -9.98 17.42 9.73
N THR A 121 -9.44 17.25 8.50
CA THR A 121 -8.02 17.52 8.24
C THR A 121 -7.81 18.53 7.12
N PRO A 122 -6.90 19.51 7.29
CA PRO A 122 -6.57 20.45 6.23
C PRO A 122 -5.85 19.81 5.01
N HIS A 123 -5.38 18.58 5.14
CA HIS A 123 -4.76 17.84 4.04
C HIS A 123 -5.80 17.27 3.05
N ARG A 124 -7.08 17.16 3.45
CA ARG A 124 -8.11 16.54 2.64
C ARG A 124 -8.74 17.54 1.67
N VAL A 125 -8.58 17.30 0.36
CA VAL A 125 -9.30 18.00 -0.70
C VAL A 125 -10.78 17.60 -0.71
N GLY A 126 -11.06 16.30 -0.60
CA GLY A 126 -12.42 15.75 -0.53
C GLY A 126 -12.45 14.24 -0.56
N VAL A 127 -13.63 13.67 -0.25
CA VAL A 127 -13.98 12.28 -0.50
C VAL A 127 -15.14 12.30 -1.49
N PHE A 128 -14.96 11.66 -2.62
CA PHE A 128 -15.86 11.70 -3.77
C PHE A 128 -16.41 10.29 -4.02
N PRO A 129 -17.71 10.04 -3.80
CA PRO A 129 -18.33 8.79 -4.17
C PRO A 129 -18.20 8.57 -5.68
N VAL A 130 -17.71 7.35 -6.07
CA VAL A 130 -17.45 7.03 -7.48
C VAL A 130 -18.69 7.13 -8.37
N TYR A 131 -19.88 6.92 -7.79
CA TYR A 131 -21.18 6.98 -8.48
C TYR A 131 -21.77 8.39 -8.61
N GLU A 132 -21.08 9.43 -8.08
CA GLU A 132 -21.49 10.83 -8.21
C GLU A 132 -20.65 11.54 -9.27
N ASN A 133 -21.25 12.52 -9.98
CA ASN A 133 -20.56 13.34 -10.96
C ASN A 133 -19.36 14.10 -10.39
N LYS A 134 -19.40 14.40 -9.09
CA LYS A 134 -18.30 15.06 -8.37
C LYS A 134 -16.98 14.31 -8.47
N SER A 135 -16.99 12.98 -8.59
CA SER A 135 -15.77 12.18 -8.78
C SER A 135 -15.13 12.47 -10.15
N GLN A 136 -15.94 12.63 -11.18
CA GLN A 136 -15.50 12.96 -12.54
C GLN A 136 -14.99 14.42 -12.61
N GLU A 137 -15.72 15.36 -11.99
CA GLU A 137 -15.31 16.75 -11.86
C GLU A 137 -13.98 16.89 -11.11
N PHE A 138 -13.78 16.08 -10.08
CA PHE A 138 -12.52 16.04 -9.35
C PHE A 138 -11.37 15.54 -10.23
N LEU A 139 -11.55 14.47 -11.01
CA LEU A 139 -10.53 13.98 -11.96
C LEU A 139 -10.17 15.04 -13.00
N LEU A 140 -11.17 15.73 -13.55
CA LEU A 140 -10.96 16.82 -14.51
C LEU A 140 -10.20 17.99 -13.87
N SER A 141 -10.63 18.42 -12.68
CA SER A 141 -9.99 19.53 -11.95
C SER A 141 -8.55 19.20 -11.60
N LEU A 142 -8.27 17.96 -11.18
CA LEU A 142 -6.94 17.49 -10.84
C LEU A 142 -6.03 17.38 -12.09
N ALA A 143 -6.57 16.90 -13.21
CA ALA A 143 -5.85 16.89 -14.48
C ALA A 143 -5.52 18.32 -14.95
N SER A 144 -6.47 19.23 -14.86
CA SER A 144 -6.29 20.66 -15.21
C SER A 144 -5.24 21.33 -14.32
N TRP A 145 -5.30 21.10 -13.01
CA TRP A 145 -4.29 21.58 -12.07
C TRP A 145 -2.90 21.04 -12.42
N ALA A 146 -2.79 19.74 -12.69
CA ALA A 146 -1.53 19.10 -13.04
C ALA A 146 -0.96 19.62 -14.39
N HIS A 147 -1.81 19.95 -15.36
CA HIS A 147 -1.40 20.61 -16.62
C HIS A 147 -0.77 21.96 -16.35
N GLY A 148 -1.36 22.78 -15.48
CA GLY A 148 -0.86 24.10 -15.10
C GLY A 148 0.39 24.03 -14.20
N ASN A 149 0.60 22.92 -13.50
CA ASN A 149 1.68 22.73 -12.54
C ASN A 149 3.00 22.35 -13.24
N SER A 150 3.56 23.27 -14.00
CA SER A 150 4.85 23.10 -14.66
C SER A 150 6.00 23.43 -13.72
N ARG A 151 6.43 22.48 -12.87
CA ARG A 151 7.64 22.55 -12.01
C ARG A 151 7.72 23.73 -10.99
N ARG A 152 6.68 24.57 -10.89
CA ARG A 152 6.70 25.78 -10.04
C ARG A 152 6.11 25.54 -8.65
N SER A 153 5.21 24.61 -8.49
CA SER A 153 4.62 24.28 -7.19
C SER A 153 5.42 23.20 -6.49
N HIS A 154 5.68 23.39 -5.20
CA HIS A 154 6.24 22.35 -4.32
C HIS A 154 5.15 21.41 -3.81
N GLN A 155 3.87 21.76 -3.98
CA GLN A 155 2.75 20.99 -3.51
C GLN A 155 2.58 19.69 -4.30
N SER A 156 2.34 18.61 -3.60
CA SER A 156 1.97 17.31 -4.16
C SER A 156 0.53 16.96 -3.76
N ILE A 157 -0.17 16.25 -4.65
CA ILE A 157 -1.52 15.76 -4.37
C ILE A 157 -1.54 14.25 -4.53
N LEU A 158 -1.95 13.52 -3.48
CA LEU A 158 -2.24 12.09 -3.57
C LEU A 158 -3.67 11.92 -4.09
N LEU A 159 -3.81 11.23 -5.22
CA LEU A 159 -5.09 10.75 -5.73
C LEU A 159 -5.28 9.31 -5.22
N LEU A 160 -6.04 9.16 -4.13
CA LEU A 160 -6.34 7.87 -3.53
C LEU A 160 -7.63 7.33 -4.15
N ILE A 161 -7.53 6.16 -4.79
CA ILE A 161 -8.69 5.50 -5.40
C ILE A 161 -8.86 4.15 -4.75
N ASP A 162 -10.00 3.98 -4.09
CA ASP A 162 -10.36 2.71 -3.50
C ASP A 162 -11.30 1.98 -4.46
N ASP A 163 -10.74 0.98 -5.12
CA ASP A 163 -11.28 0.14 -6.21
C ASP A 163 -11.11 0.69 -7.64
N LEU A 164 -10.06 0.25 -8.33
CA LEU A 164 -9.83 0.51 -9.77
C LEU A 164 -11.02 0.07 -10.64
N GLU A 165 -11.65 -1.02 -10.27
CA GLU A 165 -12.79 -1.61 -10.99
C GLU A 165 -14.00 -0.68 -11.04
N SER A 166 -14.16 0.16 -10.05
CA SER A 166 -15.22 1.17 -10.01
C SER A 166 -14.94 2.34 -10.95
N ILE A 167 -13.68 2.79 -10.99
CA ILE A 167 -13.22 3.84 -11.90
C ILE A 167 -13.35 3.41 -13.36
N ALA A 168 -13.05 2.14 -13.67
CA ALA A 168 -13.11 1.61 -15.03
C ALA A 168 -14.51 1.68 -15.66
N LYS A 169 -15.55 2.00 -14.87
CA LYS A 169 -16.96 2.13 -15.30
C LYS A 169 -17.38 3.59 -15.53
N LEU A 170 -16.52 4.58 -15.25
CA LEU A 170 -16.83 5.98 -15.50
C LEU A 170 -16.96 6.28 -17.01
N ASP A 171 -17.47 7.47 -17.33
CA ASP A 171 -17.59 7.89 -18.72
C ASP A 171 -16.22 8.07 -19.42
N PHE A 172 -16.27 8.26 -20.73
CA PHE A 172 -15.08 8.34 -21.56
C PHE A 172 -14.16 9.50 -21.17
N ASP A 173 -14.70 10.68 -20.87
CA ASP A 173 -13.91 11.86 -20.57
C ASP A 173 -13.22 11.74 -19.23
N ALA A 174 -13.90 11.22 -18.21
CA ALA A 174 -13.31 10.91 -16.91
C ALA A 174 -12.19 9.88 -17.03
N LEU A 175 -12.40 8.82 -17.85
CA LEU A 175 -11.38 7.81 -18.11
C LEU A 175 -10.16 8.36 -18.84
N GLN A 176 -10.33 9.32 -19.77
CA GLN A 176 -9.21 9.99 -20.43
C GLN A 176 -8.40 10.84 -19.44
N ASN A 177 -9.06 11.62 -18.60
CA ASN A 177 -8.40 12.40 -17.55
C ASN A 177 -7.65 11.49 -16.57
N PHE A 178 -8.29 10.39 -16.13
CA PHE A 178 -7.67 9.41 -15.26
C PHE A 178 -6.44 8.76 -15.93
N ARG A 179 -6.55 8.32 -17.19
CA ARG A 179 -5.44 7.74 -17.94
C ARG A 179 -4.28 8.73 -18.06
N TRP A 180 -4.57 10.00 -18.31
CA TRP A 180 -3.55 11.04 -18.37
C TRP A 180 -2.86 11.22 -17.02
N LEU A 181 -3.62 11.22 -15.91
CA LEU A 181 -3.06 11.30 -14.55
C LEU A 181 -2.16 10.11 -14.22
N LEU A 182 -2.50 8.90 -14.65
CA LEU A 182 -1.62 7.72 -14.50
C LEU A 182 -0.29 7.91 -15.24
N LEU A 183 -0.34 8.42 -16.46
CA LEU A 183 0.85 8.54 -17.31
C LEU A 183 1.73 9.74 -16.97
N ARG A 184 1.13 10.85 -16.55
CA ARG A 184 1.81 12.15 -16.40
C ARG A 184 1.74 12.72 -14.98
N GLY A 185 0.82 12.24 -14.17
CA GLY A 185 0.57 12.75 -12.81
C GLY A 185 1.83 12.83 -11.95
N PRO A 186 2.61 11.75 -11.76
CA PRO A 186 3.79 11.78 -10.89
C PRO A 186 4.81 12.85 -11.29
N ALA A 187 5.05 13.06 -12.59
CA ALA A 187 5.91 14.13 -13.09
C ALA A 187 5.34 15.55 -12.88
N ARG A 188 4.07 15.65 -12.52
CA ARG A 188 3.31 16.88 -12.26
C ARG A 188 2.85 17.00 -10.80
N ARG A 189 3.43 16.21 -9.89
CA ARG A 189 3.12 16.18 -8.46
C ARG A 189 1.73 15.66 -8.11
N VAL A 190 1.09 14.91 -9.01
CA VAL A 190 -0.11 14.14 -8.70
C VAL A 190 0.25 12.68 -8.63
N TRP A 191 0.00 12.06 -7.48
CA TRP A 191 0.38 10.69 -7.19
C TRP A 191 -0.85 9.79 -7.10
N PRO A 192 -1.21 9.09 -8.19
CA PRO A 192 -2.27 8.08 -8.13
C PRO A 192 -1.79 6.87 -7.31
N ILE A 193 -2.52 6.55 -6.24
CA ILE A 193 -2.34 5.36 -5.41
C ILE A 193 -3.70 4.65 -5.35
N ILE A 194 -3.77 3.48 -5.94
CA ILE A 194 -5.03 2.86 -6.34
C ILE A 194 -5.09 1.45 -5.82
N THR A 195 -6.21 1.05 -5.24
CA THR A 195 -6.45 -0.33 -4.85
C THR A 195 -7.13 -1.12 -5.94
N MET A 196 -6.97 -2.43 -5.92
CA MET A 196 -7.60 -3.38 -6.82
C MET A 196 -7.86 -4.71 -6.11
N SER A 197 -9.02 -5.31 -6.32
CA SER A 197 -9.28 -6.67 -5.88
C SER A 197 -8.59 -7.68 -6.82
N ALA A 198 -7.80 -8.60 -6.26
CA ALA A 198 -7.15 -9.65 -7.02
C ALA A 198 -8.16 -10.55 -7.75
N GLU A 199 -9.33 -10.79 -7.15
CA GLU A 199 -10.42 -11.59 -7.76
C GLU A 199 -10.98 -10.95 -9.02
N ARG A 200 -10.90 -9.61 -9.14
CA ARG A 200 -11.42 -8.85 -10.28
C ARG A 200 -10.36 -8.50 -11.33
N TYR A 201 -9.18 -9.08 -11.22
CA TYR A 201 -8.06 -8.85 -12.13
C TYR A 201 -8.45 -8.85 -13.61
N GLY A 202 -9.30 -9.82 -14.03
CA GLY A 202 -9.75 -9.93 -15.43
C GLY A 202 -10.52 -8.71 -15.95
N GLN A 203 -11.16 -7.93 -15.08
CA GLN A 203 -11.97 -6.76 -15.47
C GLN A 203 -11.14 -5.52 -15.82
N VAL A 204 -9.91 -5.47 -15.33
CA VAL A 204 -9.03 -4.28 -15.42
C VAL A 204 -7.68 -4.54 -16.08
N LEU A 205 -7.56 -5.65 -16.82
CA LEU A 205 -6.32 -6.09 -17.49
C LEU A 205 -5.65 -4.98 -18.31
N SER A 206 -6.42 -4.16 -19.01
CA SER A 206 -5.92 -3.08 -19.86
C SER A 206 -5.27 -1.93 -19.08
N TRP A 207 -5.56 -1.83 -17.77
CA TRP A 207 -5.00 -0.79 -16.91
C TRP A 207 -3.70 -1.21 -16.23
N ILE A 208 -3.50 -2.51 -16.00
CA ILE A 208 -2.35 -3.06 -15.26
C ILE A 208 -0.98 -2.58 -15.79
N PRO A 209 -0.75 -2.50 -17.13
CA PRO A 209 0.54 -2.05 -17.65
C PRO A 209 0.90 -0.60 -17.33
N MET A 210 -0.07 0.22 -16.92
CA MET A 210 0.17 1.62 -16.55
C MET A 210 0.83 1.76 -15.17
N PHE A 211 0.77 0.72 -14.33
CA PHE A 211 1.33 0.72 -12.99
C PHE A 211 2.71 0.08 -12.97
N ARG A 212 3.74 0.88 -12.81
CA ARG A 212 5.13 0.40 -12.68
C ARG A 212 5.38 -0.19 -11.30
N THR A 213 4.87 0.47 -10.26
CA THR A 213 5.01 0.02 -8.88
C THR A 213 3.72 -0.68 -8.45
N ARG A 214 3.88 -1.93 -8.01
CA ARG A 214 2.79 -2.77 -7.53
C ARG A 214 3.10 -3.24 -6.12
N ILE A 215 2.15 -3.02 -5.23
CA ILE A 215 2.19 -3.42 -3.83
C ILE A 215 1.18 -4.54 -3.66
N PHE A 216 1.60 -5.65 -3.08
CA PHE A 216 0.77 -6.84 -2.93
C PHE A 216 0.47 -7.07 -1.46
N GLY A 217 -0.80 -7.09 -1.10
CA GLY A 217 -1.29 -7.71 0.12
C GLY A 217 -1.53 -9.20 -0.10
N ARG A 218 -2.26 -9.84 0.82
CA ARG A 218 -2.59 -11.26 0.70
C ARG A 218 -3.41 -11.55 -0.56
N ILE A 219 -2.98 -12.55 -1.33
CA ILE A 219 -3.66 -13.10 -2.49
C ILE A 219 -3.66 -14.62 -2.36
N ALA A 220 -4.84 -15.23 -2.28
CA ALA A 220 -5.00 -16.67 -2.10
C ALA A 220 -4.78 -17.46 -3.41
N GLN A 221 -5.11 -16.87 -4.56
CA GLN A 221 -5.01 -17.54 -5.86
C GLN A 221 -3.61 -17.37 -6.48
N ASP A 222 -2.80 -18.42 -6.48
CA ASP A 222 -1.44 -18.41 -7.03
C ASP A 222 -1.38 -18.00 -8.51
N ARG A 223 -2.41 -18.35 -9.31
CA ARG A 223 -2.50 -17.96 -10.72
C ARG A 223 -2.53 -16.44 -10.89
N VAL A 224 -3.33 -15.75 -10.08
CA VAL A 224 -3.45 -14.28 -10.12
C VAL A 224 -2.16 -13.66 -9.57
N ALA A 225 -1.64 -14.21 -8.47
CA ALA A 225 -0.38 -13.80 -7.89
C ALA A 225 0.77 -13.84 -8.90
N GLY A 226 0.91 -14.95 -9.64
CA GLY A 226 1.92 -15.13 -10.69
C GLY A 226 1.71 -14.19 -11.89
N ALA A 227 0.47 -14.04 -12.37
CA ALA A 227 0.16 -13.14 -13.49
C ALA A 227 0.52 -11.67 -13.21
N MET A 228 0.44 -11.24 -11.94
CA MET A 228 0.70 -9.84 -11.55
C MET A 228 2.12 -9.63 -11.01
N GLY A 229 2.68 -10.59 -10.30
CA GLY A 229 3.99 -10.50 -9.66
C GLY A 229 5.14 -11.02 -10.53
N GLY A 230 4.83 -11.84 -11.55
CA GLY A 230 5.81 -12.52 -12.40
C GLY A 230 6.35 -13.80 -11.77
N ASP A 231 7.24 -14.49 -12.52
CA ASP A 231 7.75 -15.84 -12.18
C ASP A 231 8.53 -15.94 -10.86
N GLN A 232 9.02 -14.81 -10.36
CA GLN A 232 9.77 -14.73 -9.09
C GLN A 232 8.95 -14.14 -7.95
N ALA A 233 7.62 -14.11 -8.09
CA ALA A 233 6.77 -13.57 -7.03
C ALA A 233 6.86 -14.44 -5.76
N PRO A 234 6.92 -13.81 -4.57
CA PRO A 234 6.81 -14.56 -3.33
C PRO A 234 5.40 -15.13 -3.17
N VAL A 235 5.24 -16.04 -2.23
CA VAL A 235 3.94 -16.64 -1.93
C VAL A 235 3.07 -15.62 -1.19
N PHE A 236 2.23 -14.88 -1.91
CA PHE A 236 1.41 -13.82 -1.33
C PHE A 236 0.29 -14.32 -0.41
N ASN A 237 -0.11 -15.61 -0.51
CA ASN A 237 -1.10 -16.21 0.38
C ASN A 237 -0.58 -16.35 1.83
N GLN A 238 0.74 -16.26 2.05
CA GLN A 238 1.38 -16.29 3.37
C GLN A 238 1.48 -14.90 4.03
N LEU A 239 1.13 -13.83 3.33
CA LEU A 239 1.09 -12.51 3.93
C LEU A 239 -0.03 -12.44 4.96
N GLU A 240 0.24 -11.79 6.09
CA GLU A 240 -0.76 -11.52 7.12
C GLU A 240 -1.77 -10.50 6.59
N ALA A 241 -3.04 -10.93 6.49
CA ALA A 241 -4.09 -10.09 5.93
C ALA A 241 -4.31 -8.84 6.78
N GLY A 242 -4.46 -7.70 6.12
CA GLY A 242 -4.70 -6.40 6.76
C GLY A 242 -3.44 -5.69 7.26
N ILE A 243 -2.32 -6.38 7.35
CA ILE A 243 -1.10 -5.87 7.99
C ILE A 243 0.11 -5.95 7.06
N GLN A 244 0.34 -7.11 6.42
CA GLN A 244 1.56 -7.33 5.63
C GLN A 244 1.35 -7.09 4.15
N PHE A 245 2.36 -6.43 3.56
CA PHE A 245 2.45 -6.16 2.14
C PHE A 245 3.82 -6.52 1.59
N SER A 246 3.91 -6.66 0.28
CA SER A 246 5.15 -6.89 -0.43
C SER A 246 5.22 -6.03 -1.68
N LEU A 247 6.36 -5.48 -2.00
CA LEU A 247 6.63 -4.76 -3.25
C LEU A 247 7.93 -5.25 -3.88
N ARG A 248 8.07 -5.03 -5.19
CA ARG A 248 9.31 -5.33 -5.89
C ARG A 248 10.09 -4.06 -6.13
N GLU A 249 11.30 -4.00 -5.60
CA GLU A 249 12.22 -2.88 -5.76
C GLU A 249 13.58 -3.40 -6.24
N ASN A 250 14.12 -2.78 -7.29
CA ASN A 250 15.43 -3.16 -7.86
C ASN A 250 15.59 -4.66 -8.14
N GLY A 251 14.51 -5.31 -8.60
CA GLY A 251 14.48 -6.75 -8.88
C GLY A 251 14.32 -7.65 -7.66
N LYS A 252 14.35 -7.12 -6.45
CA LYS A 252 14.18 -7.86 -5.19
C LYS A 252 12.79 -7.61 -4.61
N TRP A 253 12.29 -8.59 -3.86
CA TRP A 253 11.05 -8.48 -3.13
C TRP A 253 11.32 -7.97 -1.72
N LEU A 254 10.64 -6.87 -1.36
CA LEU A 254 10.64 -6.27 -0.04
C LEU A 254 9.30 -6.55 0.62
N ARG A 255 9.33 -7.19 1.79
CA ARG A 255 8.16 -7.38 2.65
C ARG A 255 8.14 -6.29 3.72
N PHE A 256 6.96 -5.71 3.94
CA PHE A 256 6.77 -4.67 4.94
C PHE A 256 5.38 -4.77 5.56
N TRP A 257 5.15 -4.08 6.64
CA TRP A 257 3.87 -4.04 7.32
C TRP A 257 3.44 -2.65 7.73
N LEU A 258 2.13 -2.51 7.91
CA LEU A 258 1.51 -1.27 8.30
C LEU A 258 1.48 -1.16 9.83
N PRO A 259 1.78 0.00 10.40
CA PRO A 259 1.42 0.31 11.76
C PRO A 259 -0.11 0.41 11.90
N SER A 260 -0.62 0.15 13.10
CA SER A 260 -2.02 0.37 13.43
C SER A 260 -2.33 1.86 13.49
N VAL A 261 -3.50 2.26 12.99
CA VAL A 261 -3.97 3.65 12.91
C VAL A 261 -5.18 3.89 13.78
#